data_3c3f95dd3e7a1ba5c2ca2cadf8b98769
#
_entry.id   3c3f95dd3e7a1ba5c2ca2cadf8b98769
#
_cell.length_a   1.000
_cell.length_b   1.000
_cell.length_c   1.000
_cell.angle_alpha   90.00
_cell.angle_beta   90.00
_cell.angle_gamma   90.00
#
_symmetry.space_group_name_H-M   'P 1'
#
loop_
_entity.id
_entity.type
_entity.pdbx_description
1 polymer ?
#
loop_
_entity_poly.entity_id
_entity_poly.type
_entity_poly.pdbx_seq_one_letter_code
_entity_poly.pdbx_strand_id
1 'polypeptide(L)'
;MNNKFLDMLLETKDLKNSLYAILKHNFLYHSNKIEGSTFTTEALALLLDKNVVTGKHTLDDVQETVNSSYVFDTIIETLGDKITHSFLKNLHSSLIFNTTLHKKGFSGVYKTIPNMIIETNAKIAQPFEVEPKLDELFEWYYSIKKVTLDDIAEFHYRFEIIHPFQDGNGRIGRFLMLKQMIENNLPLIIISWDTEDLYRNSLNLCSNNDYSPLSTYLKTLTDFREYYKDFWKRP
;
A
#
# COMPACT_ATOMS: atom_id res chain seq x y z
N MET A 1 23.92 -1.60 -3.98
CA MET A 1 24.08 -0.54 -2.94
C MET A 1 23.82 -1.16 -1.60
N ASN A 2 24.71 -0.96 -0.61
CA ASN A 2 24.51 -1.50 0.73
C ASN A 2 23.39 -0.68 1.40
N ASN A 3 22.18 -1.21 1.46
CA ASN A 3 21.04 -0.55 2.08
C ASN A 3 20.93 -1.03 3.54
N LYS A 4 21.75 -0.46 4.44
CA LYS A 4 21.76 -0.80 5.86
C LYS A 4 20.37 -0.85 6.50
N PHE A 5 19.45 0.00 6.04
CA PHE A 5 18.08 0.00 6.56
C PHE A 5 17.33 -1.28 6.15
N LEU A 6 17.45 -1.69 4.88
CA LEU A 6 16.82 -2.91 4.39
C LEU A 6 17.45 -4.15 5.06
N ASP A 7 18.78 -4.17 5.17
CA ASP A 7 19.49 -5.27 5.84
C ASP A 7 18.98 -5.44 7.26
N MET A 8 18.84 -4.33 8.02
CA MET A 8 18.30 -4.37 9.38
C MET A 8 16.83 -4.79 9.43
N LEU A 9 16.00 -4.34 8.48
CA LEU A 9 14.60 -4.80 8.40
C LEU A 9 14.55 -6.32 8.26
N LEU A 10 15.33 -6.88 7.36
CA LEU A 10 15.35 -8.32 7.09
C LEU A 10 15.91 -9.12 8.28
N GLU A 11 17.01 -8.65 8.89
CA GLU A 11 17.62 -9.29 10.05
C GLU A 11 16.71 -9.29 11.28
N THR A 12 15.82 -8.32 11.40
CA THR A 12 14.94 -8.15 12.57
C THR A 12 13.49 -8.58 12.33
N LYS A 13 13.21 -9.21 11.20
CA LYS A 13 11.84 -9.58 10.77
C LYS A 13 11.08 -10.38 11.83
N ASP A 14 11.74 -11.35 12.46
CA ASP A 14 11.14 -12.26 13.43
C ASP A 14 11.22 -11.77 14.88
N LEU A 15 11.80 -10.58 15.11
CA LEU A 15 11.97 -10.03 16.43
C LEU A 15 10.81 -9.11 16.81
N LYS A 16 10.23 -9.35 18.00
CA LYS A 16 9.22 -8.44 18.57
C LYS A 16 9.86 -7.09 18.90
N ASN A 17 9.07 -6.03 18.78
CA ASN A 17 9.50 -4.64 19.01
C ASN A 17 10.71 -4.21 18.17
N SER A 18 10.93 -4.88 17.05
CA SER A 18 11.94 -4.54 16.06
C SER A 18 11.49 -3.38 15.17
N LEU A 19 12.46 -2.83 14.42
CA LEU A 19 12.15 -1.83 13.40
C LEU A 19 11.16 -2.37 12.34
N TYR A 20 11.28 -3.67 12.01
CA TYR A 20 10.34 -4.35 11.12
C TYR A 20 8.92 -4.36 11.68
N ALA A 21 8.75 -4.78 12.94
CA ALA A 21 7.44 -4.81 13.61
C ALA A 21 6.84 -3.40 13.72
N ILE A 22 7.65 -2.41 14.08
CA ILE A 22 7.19 -1.00 14.16
C ILE A 22 6.74 -0.49 12.79
N LEU A 23 7.52 -0.72 11.72
CA LEU A 23 7.15 -0.33 10.37
C LEU A 23 5.84 -1.02 9.95
N LYS A 24 5.76 -2.33 10.15
CA LYS A 24 4.59 -3.14 9.80
C LYS A 24 3.33 -2.65 10.50
N HIS A 25 3.35 -2.51 11.83
CA HIS A 25 2.20 -2.04 12.61
C HIS A 25 1.76 -0.63 12.19
N ASN A 26 2.72 0.28 12.02
CA ASN A 26 2.45 1.67 11.64
C ASN A 26 1.80 1.73 10.25
N PHE A 27 2.41 1.06 9.27
CA PHE A 27 1.89 1.02 7.91
C PHE A 27 0.49 0.40 7.85
N LEU A 28 0.29 -0.75 8.49
CA LEU A 28 -0.98 -1.48 8.46
C LEU A 28 -2.09 -0.70 9.18
N TYR A 29 -1.79 -0.10 10.34
CA TYR A 29 -2.74 0.73 11.06
C TYR A 29 -3.29 1.84 10.15
N HIS A 30 -2.42 2.67 9.62
CA HIS A 30 -2.84 3.80 8.81
C HIS A 30 -3.50 3.37 7.50
N SER A 31 -2.90 2.41 6.78
CA SER A 31 -3.43 1.95 5.50
C SER A 31 -4.81 1.31 5.61
N ASN A 32 -5.05 0.47 6.64
CA ASN A 32 -6.35 -0.14 6.85
C ASN A 32 -7.37 0.87 7.40
N LYS A 33 -6.93 1.83 8.22
CA LYS A 33 -7.79 2.87 8.78
C LYS A 33 -8.39 3.78 7.71
N ILE A 34 -7.61 4.15 6.69
CA ILE A 34 -8.04 4.90 5.51
C ILE A 34 -9.17 4.15 4.75
N GLU A 35 -9.18 2.82 4.81
CA GLU A 35 -10.24 1.97 4.22
C GLU A 35 -11.37 1.62 5.20
N GLY A 36 -11.44 2.30 6.35
CA GLY A 36 -12.53 2.17 7.31
C GLY A 36 -12.36 1.08 8.36
N SER A 37 -11.16 0.49 8.51
CA SER A 37 -10.88 -0.44 9.61
C SER A 37 -11.19 0.19 10.98
N THR A 38 -11.77 -0.59 11.87
CA THR A 38 -12.16 -0.15 13.21
C THR A 38 -11.10 -0.40 14.28
N PHE A 39 -9.97 -1.03 13.93
CA PHE A 39 -8.88 -1.29 14.87
C PHE A 39 -8.22 -0.02 15.38
N THR A 40 -7.90 0.00 16.69
CA THR A 40 -6.92 0.93 17.26
C THR A 40 -5.51 0.38 17.10
N THR A 41 -4.49 1.20 17.35
CA THR A 41 -3.08 0.76 17.31
C THR A 41 -2.82 -0.39 18.27
N GLU A 42 -3.38 -0.33 19.49
CA GLU A 42 -3.24 -1.35 20.52
C GLU A 42 -3.96 -2.65 20.14
N ALA A 43 -5.20 -2.55 19.61
CA ALA A 43 -5.97 -3.71 19.20
C ALA A 43 -5.32 -4.42 18.00
N LEU A 44 -4.78 -3.65 17.03
CA LEU A 44 -4.02 -4.18 15.92
C LEU A 44 -2.76 -4.89 16.38
N ALA A 45 -1.97 -4.29 17.29
CA ALA A 45 -0.79 -4.95 17.84
C ALA A 45 -1.14 -6.25 18.59
N LEU A 46 -2.22 -6.27 19.37
CA LEU A 46 -2.69 -7.49 20.05
C LEU A 46 -3.10 -8.58 19.05
N LEU A 47 -3.76 -8.19 17.97
CA LEU A 47 -4.14 -9.13 16.91
C LEU A 47 -2.91 -9.72 16.22
N LEU A 48 -1.97 -8.89 15.79
CA LEU A 48 -0.82 -9.34 14.99
C LEU A 48 0.23 -10.07 15.84
N ASP A 49 0.48 -9.62 17.08
CA ASP A 49 1.55 -10.18 17.91
C ASP A 49 1.09 -11.37 18.78
N LYS A 50 -0.21 -11.44 19.11
CA LYS A 50 -0.75 -12.40 20.08
C LYS A 50 -1.96 -13.18 19.58
N ASN A 51 -2.46 -12.92 18.37
CA ASN A 51 -3.70 -13.48 17.83
C ASN A 51 -4.92 -13.23 18.74
N VAL A 52 -4.97 -12.07 19.41
CA VAL A 52 -6.06 -11.68 20.29
C VAL A 52 -6.87 -10.56 19.66
N VAL A 53 -8.15 -10.79 19.43
CA VAL A 53 -9.11 -9.78 18.97
C VAL A 53 -9.72 -9.09 20.19
N THR A 54 -9.63 -7.76 20.23
CA THR A 54 -10.25 -6.93 21.27
C THR A 54 -11.04 -5.80 20.62
N GLY A 55 -12.20 -5.48 21.15
CA GLY A 55 -13.09 -4.46 20.57
C GLY A 55 -14.23 -5.06 19.76
N LYS A 56 -14.91 -4.19 18.99
CA LYS A 56 -16.03 -4.59 18.10
C LYS A 56 -15.60 -4.41 16.66
N HIS A 57 -15.41 -5.51 15.97
CA HIS A 57 -14.98 -5.56 14.57
C HIS A 57 -15.89 -6.49 13.78
N THR A 58 -16.07 -6.22 12.50
CA THR A 58 -16.68 -7.22 11.61
C THR A 58 -15.69 -8.36 11.35
N LEU A 59 -16.20 -9.52 10.97
CA LEU A 59 -15.32 -10.65 10.60
C LEU A 59 -14.42 -10.29 9.40
N ASP A 60 -14.94 -9.52 8.45
CA ASP A 60 -14.15 -9.08 7.30
C ASP A 60 -13.04 -8.12 7.74
N ASP A 61 -13.29 -7.14 8.63
CA ASP A 61 -12.26 -6.24 9.14
C ASP A 61 -11.12 -7.00 9.86
N VAL A 62 -11.48 -7.99 10.69
CA VAL A 62 -10.46 -8.86 11.33
C VAL A 62 -9.65 -9.61 10.27
N GLN A 63 -10.35 -10.24 9.31
CA GLN A 63 -9.70 -11.06 8.30
C GLN A 63 -8.81 -10.21 7.38
N GLU A 64 -9.30 -9.05 6.93
CA GLU A 64 -8.53 -8.14 6.08
C GLU A 64 -7.31 -7.57 6.81
N THR A 65 -7.42 -7.29 8.11
CA THR A 65 -6.29 -6.83 8.92
C THR A 65 -5.21 -7.93 9.04
N VAL A 66 -5.59 -9.18 9.28
CA VAL A 66 -4.66 -10.32 9.28
C VAL A 66 -4.05 -10.51 7.89
N ASN A 67 -4.86 -10.47 6.84
CA ASN A 67 -4.41 -10.62 5.45
C ASN A 67 -3.42 -9.51 5.06
N SER A 68 -3.69 -8.27 5.44
CA SER A 68 -2.78 -7.13 5.20
C SER A 68 -1.39 -7.37 5.81
N SER A 69 -1.32 -8.08 6.94
CA SER A 69 -0.05 -8.48 7.56
C SER A 69 0.74 -9.44 6.66
N TYR A 70 0.07 -10.43 6.06
CA TYR A 70 0.73 -11.34 5.09
C TYR A 70 1.14 -10.62 3.80
N VAL A 71 0.30 -9.70 3.32
CA VAL A 71 0.63 -8.88 2.14
C VAL A 71 1.87 -8.01 2.42
N PHE A 72 1.99 -7.41 3.62
CA PHE A 72 3.18 -6.67 4.01
C PHE A 72 4.44 -7.54 3.96
N ASP A 73 4.38 -8.74 4.55
CA ASP A 73 5.51 -9.68 4.52
C ASP A 73 5.87 -10.06 3.08
N THR A 74 4.87 -10.33 2.24
CA THR A 74 5.08 -10.62 0.81
C THR A 74 5.76 -9.47 0.08
N ILE A 75 5.36 -8.22 0.35
CA ILE A 75 6.02 -7.03 -0.24
C ILE A 75 7.51 -7.00 0.10
N ILE A 76 7.86 -7.24 1.36
CA ILE A 76 9.27 -7.24 1.79
C ILE A 76 10.04 -8.43 1.20
N GLU A 77 9.44 -9.60 1.13
CA GLU A 77 10.06 -10.82 0.58
C GLU A 77 10.27 -10.76 -0.94
N THR A 78 9.46 -9.98 -1.63
CA THR A 78 9.51 -9.85 -3.10
C THR A 78 10.16 -8.54 -3.56
N LEU A 79 10.96 -7.90 -2.71
CA LEU A 79 11.76 -6.75 -3.13
C LEU A 79 12.74 -7.15 -4.24
N GLY A 80 12.76 -6.39 -5.33
CA GLY A 80 13.49 -6.69 -6.55
C GLY A 80 12.69 -7.42 -7.62
N ASP A 81 11.58 -8.06 -7.27
CA ASP A 81 10.69 -8.66 -8.27
C ASP A 81 9.85 -7.58 -8.97
N LYS A 82 9.61 -7.77 -10.28
CA LYS A 82 8.80 -6.84 -11.05
C LYS A 82 7.32 -6.90 -10.64
N ILE A 83 6.69 -5.73 -10.64
CA ILE A 83 5.23 -5.61 -10.57
C ILE A 83 4.67 -6.10 -11.92
N THR A 84 3.89 -7.17 -11.88
CA THR A 84 3.24 -7.80 -13.05
C THR A 84 1.77 -8.02 -12.75
N HIS A 85 0.99 -8.36 -13.76
CA HIS A 85 -0.42 -8.76 -13.56
C HIS A 85 -0.55 -9.91 -12.56
N SER A 86 0.30 -10.93 -12.67
CA SER A 86 0.31 -12.07 -11.73
C SER A 86 0.65 -11.62 -10.32
N PHE A 87 1.66 -10.75 -10.16
CA PHE A 87 2.02 -10.19 -8.86
C PHE A 87 0.85 -9.44 -8.23
N LEU A 88 0.19 -8.53 -8.98
CA LEU A 88 -0.97 -7.78 -8.48
C LEU A 88 -2.13 -8.70 -8.09
N LYS A 89 -2.46 -9.67 -8.95
CA LYS A 89 -3.55 -10.63 -8.71
C LYS A 89 -3.27 -11.48 -7.46
N ASN A 90 -2.03 -11.89 -7.24
CA ASN A 90 -1.62 -12.64 -6.05
C ASN A 90 -1.70 -11.79 -4.77
N LEU A 91 -1.21 -10.54 -4.79
CA LEU A 91 -1.34 -9.62 -3.65
C LEU A 91 -2.80 -9.38 -3.29
N HIS A 92 -3.64 -9.10 -4.29
CA HIS A 92 -5.06 -8.89 -4.06
C HIS A 92 -5.75 -10.16 -3.55
N SER A 93 -5.42 -11.32 -4.10
CA SER A 93 -5.96 -12.61 -3.62
C SER A 93 -5.62 -12.83 -2.15
N SER A 94 -4.39 -12.53 -1.75
CA SER A 94 -3.96 -12.61 -0.35
C SER A 94 -4.70 -11.62 0.53
N LEU A 95 -4.86 -10.36 0.07
CA LEU A 95 -5.50 -9.28 0.83
C LEU A 95 -6.94 -9.59 1.21
N ILE A 96 -7.74 -10.12 0.26
CA ILE A 96 -9.16 -10.40 0.50
C ILE A 96 -9.46 -11.87 0.80
N PHE A 97 -8.44 -12.70 1.03
CA PHE A 97 -8.63 -14.12 1.33
C PHE A 97 -9.60 -14.34 2.48
N ASN A 98 -10.54 -15.27 2.30
CA ASN A 98 -11.56 -15.66 3.30
C ASN A 98 -12.54 -14.54 3.75
N THR A 99 -12.60 -13.41 3.04
CA THR A 99 -13.58 -12.34 3.24
C THR A 99 -14.88 -12.60 2.45
N THR A 100 -15.86 -11.73 2.65
CA THR A 100 -17.09 -11.73 1.84
C THR A 100 -16.80 -11.55 0.34
N LEU A 101 -15.83 -10.71 -0.04
CA LEU A 101 -15.43 -10.51 -1.44
C LEU A 101 -14.78 -11.76 -2.03
N HIS A 102 -13.94 -12.46 -1.27
CA HIS A 102 -13.39 -13.75 -1.69
C HIS A 102 -14.50 -14.77 -1.97
N LYS A 103 -15.48 -14.89 -1.07
CA LYS A 103 -16.63 -15.80 -1.24
C LYS A 103 -17.50 -15.46 -2.46
N LYS A 104 -17.52 -14.20 -2.90
CA LYS A 104 -18.19 -13.74 -4.12
C LYS A 104 -17.38 -13.94 -5.40
N GLY A 105 -16.16 -14.50 -5.32
CA GLY A 105 -15.33 -14.80 -6.49
C GLY A 105 -14.48 -13.64 -7.00
N PHE A 106 -14.31 -12.55 -6.23
CA PHE A 106 -13.51 -11.39 -6.65
C PHE A 106 -12.02 -11.49 -6.30
N SER A 107 -11.58 -12.62 -5.77
CA SER A 107 -10.20 -12.82 -5.30
C SER A 107 -9.21 -12.95 -6.44
N GLY A 108 -8.25 -12.05 -6.53
CA GLY A 108 -7.17 -12.11 -7.52
C GLY A 108 -7.62 -11.92 -8.97
N VAL A 109 -8.82 -11.38 -9.18
CA VAL A 109 -9.37 -11.11 -10.52
C VAL A 109 -9.61 -9.62 -10.69
N TYR A 110 -9.34 -9.09 -11.88
CA TYR A 110 -9.69 -7.72 -12.17
C TYR A 110 -11.19 -7.54 -12.23
N LYS A 111 -11.64 -6.32 -11.97
CA LYS A 111 -13.06 -6.00 -11.95
C LYS A 111 -13.74 -6.36 -13.28
N THR A 112 -14.90 -6.96 -13.16
CA THR A 112 -15.79 -7.27 -14.29
C THR A 112 -17.03 -6.37 -14.31
N ILE A 113 -17.28 -5.69 -13.19
CA ILE A 113 -18.38 -4.75 -13.00
C ILE A 113 -17.79 -3.36 -12.85
N PRO A 114 -18.27 -2.35 -13.59
CA PRO A 114 -17.86 -0.97 -13.39
C PRO A 114 -18.05 -0.55 -11.93
N ASN A 115 -17.05 0.10 -11.36
CA ASN A 115 -17.11 0.66 -10.00
C ASN A 115 -16.82 2.17 -10.06
N MET A 116 -16.97 2.84 -8.92
CA MET A 116 -16.71 4.26 -8.76
C MET A 116 -15.91 4.45 -7.48
N ILE A 117 -15.06 5.47 -7.47
CA ILE A 117 -14.48 5.97 -6.22
C ILE A 117 -15.46 7.00 -5.67
N ILE A 118 -15.94 6.79 -4.45
CA ILE A 118 -16.83 7.74 -3.77
C ILE A 118 -16.03 9.03 -3.50
N GLU A 119 -16.70 10.19 -3.63
CA GLU A 119 -16.11 11.51 -3.35
C GLU A 119 -15.04 12.00 -4.36
N THR A 120 -14.97 11.40 -5.54
CA THR A 120 -14.13 11.92 -6.62
C THR A 120 -14.91 12.05 -7.93
N ASN A 121 -14.55 13.07 -8.70
CA ASN A 121 -15.04 13.24 -10.08
C ASN A 121 -14.14 12.50 -11.10
N ALA A 122 -13.12 11.81 -10.63
CA ALA A 122 -12.19 11.11 -11.51
C ALA A 122 -12.89 9.97 -12.27
N LYS A 123 -12.73 9.96 -13.57
CA LYS A 123 -13.23 8.88 -14.42
C LYS A 123 -12.26 7.69 -14.32
N ILE A 124 -12.66 6.66 -13.58
CA ILE A 124 -11.89 5.43 -13.48
C ILE A 124 -12.06 4.54 -14.72
N ALA A 125 -11.07 3.69 -14.97
CA ALA A 125 -11.07 2.80 -16.13
C ALA A 125 -12.27 1.83 -16.11
N GLN A 126 -12.81 1.56 -17.29
CA GLN A 126 -13.80 0.50 -17.47
C GLN A 126 -13.13 -0.89 -17.35
N PRO A 127 -13.87 -1.97 -17.05
CA PRO A 127 -13.29 -3.30 -16.90
C PRO A 127 -12.38 -3.72 -18.07
N PHE A 128 -12.78 -3.45 -19.30
CA PHE A 128 -12.02 -3.80 -20.50
C PHE A 128 -10.75 -2.95 -20.72
N GLU A 129 -10.64 -1.80 -20.03
CA GLU A 129 -9.48 -0.91 -20.10
C GLU A 129 -8.40 -1.26 -19.06
N VAL A 130 -8.71 -2.11 -18.06
CA VAL A 130 -7.83 -2.37 -16.91
C VAL A 130 -6.49 -2.96 -17.36
N GLU A 131 -6.50 -4.08 -18.08
CA GLU A 131 -5.25 -4.75 -18.47
C GLU A 131 -4.40 -3.86 -19.39
N PRO A 132 -4.92 -3.26 -20.47
CA PRO A 132 -4.12 -2.37 -21.31
C PRO A 132 -3.50 -1.18 -20.55
N LYS A 133 -4.26 -0.55 -19.65
CA LYS A 133 -3.75 0.58 -18.88
C LYS A 133 -2.73 0.18 -17.82
N LEU A 134 -2.83 -1.01 -17.26
CA LEU A 134 -1.78 -1.56 -16.39
C LEU A 134 -0.51 -1.87 -17.17
N ASP A 135 -0.61 -2.43 -18.38
CA ASP A 135 0.54 -2.66 -19.25
C ASP A 135 1.27 -1.33 -19.53
N GLU A 136 0.53 -0.28 -19.95
CA GLU A 136 1.08 1.07 -20.16
C GLU A 136 1.76 1.63 -18.89
N LEU A 137 1.13 1.42 -17.71
CA LEU A 137 1.68 1.88 -16.43
C LEU A 137 2.98 1.16 -16.09
N PHE A 138 3.04 -0.16 -16.30
CA PHE A 138 4.24 -0.94 -16.00
C PHE A 138 5.37 -0.63 -16.99
N GLU A 139 5.08 -0.54 -18.28
CA GLU A 139 6.07 -0.16 -19.31
C GLU A 139 6.67 1.22 -18.99
N TRP A 140 5.82 2.21 -18.70
CA TRP A 140 6.27 3.53 -18.29
C TRP A 140 7.16 3.46 -17.05
N TYR A 141 6.74 2.81 -15.98
CA TYR A 141 7.49 2.75 -14.73
C TYR A 141 8.86 2.11 -14.91
N TYR A 142 8.92 0.98 -15.64
CA TYR A 142 10.20 0.29 -15.89
C TYR A 142 11.08 0.94 -16.95
N SER A 143 10.61 1.95 -17.65
CA SER A 143 11.43 2.78 -18.56
C SER A 143 12.23 3.84 -17.79
N ILE A 144 11.87 4.15 -16.53
CA ILE A 144 12.49 5.18 -15.72
C ILE A 144 13.88 4.72 -15.27
N LYS A 145 14.92 5.47 -15.61
CA LYS A 145 16.30 5.12 -15.23
C LYS A 145 16.60 5.34 -13.76
N LYS A 146 16.00 6.34 -13.14
CA LYS A 146 16.18 6.70 -11.74
C LYS A 146 14.84 7.19 -11.21
N VAL A 147 14.14 6.31 -10.51
CA VAL A 147 12.85 6.59 -9.91
C VAL A 147 12.98 7.65 -8.80
N THR A 148 12.05 8.57 -8.77
CA THR A 148 11.91 9.65 -7.78
C THR A 148 10.58 9.52 -7.02
N LEU A 149 10.39 10.35 -6.00
CA LEU A 149 9.11 10.40 -5.28
C LEU A 149 7.98 10.95 -6.17
N ASP A 150 8.30 11.80 -7.15
CA ASP A 150 7.34 12.30 -8.14
C ASP A 150 6.82 11.17 -9.03
N ASP A 151 7.71 10.27 -9.47
CA ASP A 151 7.33 9.09 -10.26
C ASP A 151 6.46 8.12 -9.46
N ILE A 152 6.73 7.98 -8.16
CA ILE A 152 5.88 7.17 -7.28
C ILE A 152 4.50 7.80 -7.12
N ALA A 153 4.41 9.11 -6.98
CA ALA A 153 3.13 9.83 -6.94
C ALA A 153 2.33 9.63 -8.23
N GLU A 154 2.99 9.74 -9.40
CA GLU A 154 2.38 9.46 -10.70
C GLU A 154 1.90 8.01 -10.79
N PHE A 155 2.76 7.03 -10.45
CA PHE A 155 2.39 5.62 -10.47
C PHE A 155 1.16 5.36 -9.61
N HIS A 156 1.16 5.88 -8.38
CA HIS A 156 0.07 5.69 -7.43
C HIS A 156 -1.23 6.29 -7.94
N TYR A 157 -1.21 7.55 -8.41
CA TYR A 157 -2.39 8.18 -8.98
C TYR A 157 -2.95 7.40 -10.18
N ARG A 158 -2.08 7.02 -11.13
CA ARG A 158 -2.50 6.24 -12.30
C ARG A 158 -3.08 4.88 -11.91
N PHE A 159 -2.51 4.22 -10.90
CA PHE A 159 -3.05 2.98 -10.36
C PHE A 159 -4.44 3.19 -9.74
N GLU A 160 -4.64 4.26 -8.95
CA GLU A 160 -5.93 4.59 -8.37
C GLU A 160 -6.99 4.91 -9.47
N ILE A 161 -6.61 5.57 -10.55
CA ILE A 161 -7.53 5.83 -11.68
C ILE A 161 -7.84 4.57 -12.50
N ILE A 162 -6.89 3.66 -12.65
CA ILE A 162 -7.15 2.35 -13.27
C ILE A 162 -8.12 1.54 -12.40
N HIS A 163 -7.93 1.59 -11.08
CA HIS A 163 -8.80 0.94 -10.10
C HIS A 163 -9.09 -0.52 -10.45
N PRO A 164 -8.05 -1.37 -10.54
CA PRO A 164 -8.12 -2.64 -11.24
C PRO A 164 -9.04 -3.68 -10.61
N PHE A 165 -9.27 -3.62 -9.31
CA PHE A 165 -10.06 -4.61 -8.59
C PHE A 165 -11.43 -4.08 -8.18
N GLN A 166 -12.34 -4.99 -7.78
CA GLN A 166 -13.68 -4.60 -7.33
C GLN A 166 -13.63 -3.83 -6.00
N ASP A 167 -12.63 -4.10 -5.16
CA ASP A 167 -12.31 -3.43 -3.90
C ASP A 167 -10.84 -3.66 -3.54
N GLY A 168 -10.31 -3.01 -2.48
CA GLY A 168 -8.93 -3.18 -2.00
C GLY A 168 -7.86 -2.44 -2.81
N ASN A 169 -8.25 -1.61 -3.78
CA ASN A 169 -7.30 -0.91 -4.65
C ASN A 169 -6.41 0.06 -3.88
N GLY A 170 -6.96 0.88 -2.99
CA GLY A 170 -6.19 1.83 -2.19
C GLY A 170 -5.13 1.13 -1.33
N ARG A 171 -5.46 0.01 -0.68
CA ARG A 171 -4.48 -0.79 0.09
C ARG A 171 -3.38 -1.34 -0.81
N ILE A 172 -3.73 -1.95 -1.94
CA ILE A 172 -2.74 -2.45 -2.91
C ILE A 172 -1.87 -1.29 -3.42
N GLY A 173 -2.46 -0.16 -3.81
CA GLY A 173 -1.72 1.02 -4.25
C GLY A 173 -0.68 1.49 -3.22
N ARG A 174 -1.05 1.57 -1.94
CA ARG A 174 -0.11 1.94 -0.86
C ARG A 174 0.95 0.88 -0.60
N PHE A 175 0.65 -0.42 -0.72
CA PHE A 175 1.66 -1.48 -0.68
C PHE A 175 2.67 -1.37 -1.84
N LEU A 176 2.21 -1.03 -3.04
CA LEU A 176 3.10 -0.80 -4.18
C LEU A 176 3.99 0.43 -3.95
N MET A 177 3.45 1.52 -3.39
CA MET A 177 4.26 2.69 -2.99
C MET A 177 5.36 2.29 -1.99
N LEU A 178 5.01 1.51 -0.96
CA LEU A 178 5.97 1.02 0.03
C LEU A 178 7.10 0.24 -0.65
N LYS A 179 6.76 -0.73 -1.52
CA LYS A 179 7.71 -1.52 -2.30
C LYS A 179 8.64 -0.61 -3.11
N GLN A 180 8.07 0.30 -3.88
CA GLN A 180 8.81 1.21 -4.77
C GLN A 180 9.76 2.14 -4.01
N MET A 181 9.32 2.69 -2.86
CA MET A 181 10.18 3.53 -2.01
C MET A 181 11.38 2.75 -1.45
N ILE A 182 11.17 1.52 -0.98
CA ILE A 182 12.26 0.69 -0.45
C ILE A 182 13.25 0.31 -1.56
N GLU A 183 12.76 -0.16 -2.71
CA GLU A 183 13.59 -0.60 -3.84
C GLU A 183 14.45 0.51 -4.41
N ASN A 184 13.93 1.73 -4.44
CA ASN A 184 14.64 2.88 -4.98
C ASN A 184 15.38 3.70 -3.92
N ASN A 185 15.43 3.22 -2.67
CA ASN A 185 16.05 3.90 -1.53
C ASN A 185 15.58 5.35 -1.35
N LEU A 186 14.30 5.57 -1.57
CA LEU A 186 13.63 6.87 -1.38
C LEU A 186 13.17 7.07 0.06
N PRO A 187 12.77 8.29 0.46
CA PRO A 187 12.11 8.50 1.73
C PRO A 187 10.96 7.51 1.94
N LEU A 188 10.97 6.81 3.08
CA LEU A 188 9.94 5.82 3.40
C LEU A 188 8.76 6.53 4.07
N ILE A 189 7.77 6.84 3.28
CA ILE A 189 6.62 7.64 3.67
C ILE A 189 5.43 6.73 3.97
N ILE A 190 4.79 6.94 5.12
CA ILE A 190 3.53 6.32 5.48
C ILE A 190 2.44 7.38 5.45
N ILE A 191 1.43 7.19 4.61
CA ILE A 191 0.26 8.07 4.57
C ILE A 191 -0.53 7.86 5.86
N SER A 192 -0.60 8.90 6.70
CA SER A 192 -1.31 8.83 7.97
C SER A 192 -2.82 8.96 7.76
N TRP A 193 -3.58 8.16 8.47
CA TRP A 193 -5.03 8.31 8.56
C TRP A 193 -5.42 9.70 9.13
N ASP A 194 -4.62 10.26 10.03
CA ASP A 194 -4.88 11.59 10.61
C ASP A 194 -4.87 12.71 9.55
N THR A 195 -4.27 12.45 8.39
CA THR A 195 -4.22 13.36 7.24
C THR A 195 -4.90 12.79 6.01
N GLU A 196 -5.84 11.87 6.19
CA GLU A 196 -6.58 11.21 5.09
C GLU A 196 -7.26 12.23 4.18
N ASP A 197 -7.90 13.25 4.73
CA ASP A 197 -8.55 14.31 3.95
C ASP A 197 -7.58 15.04 3.02
N LEU A 198 -6.36 15.32 3.50
CA LEU A 198 -5.31 15.95 2.69
C LEU A 198 -4.83 15.02 1.57
N TYR A 199 -4.67 13.73 1.90
CA TYR A 199 -4.32 12.71 0.91
C TYR A 199 -5.39 12.57 -0.18
N ARG A 200 -6.66 12.41 0.20
CA ARG A 200 -7.78 12.30 -0.75
C ARG A 200 -7.91 13.58 -1.59
N ASN A 201 -7.81 14.75 -0.97
CA ASN A 201 -7.83 16.02 -1.68
C ASN A 201 -6.67 16.14 -2.67
N SER A 202 -5.46 15.70 -2.30
CA SER A 202 -4.31 15.72 -3.22
C SER A 202 -4.52 14.82 -4.44
N LEU A 203 -5.13 13.64 -4.26
CA LEU A 203 -5.53 12.77 -5.38
C LEU A 203 -6.59 13.44 -6.27
N ASN A 204 -7.60 14.08 -5.69
CA ASN A 204 -8.67 14.75 -6.43
C ASN A 204 -8.18 15.97 -7.22
N LEU A 205 -7.12 16.62 -6.80
CA LEU A 205 -6.48 17.75 -7.49
C LEU A 205 -5.56 17.30 -8.63
N CYS A 206 -5.14 16.02 -8.65
CA CYS A 206 -4.36 15.48 -9.76
C CYS A 206 -5.17 15.36 -11.04
N SER A 207 -4.47 15.37 -12.16
CA SER A 207 -5.03 15.11 -13.50
C SER A 207 -4.07 14.22 -14.30
N ASN A 208 -4.49 13.79 -15.52
CA ASN A 208 -3.68 12.91 -16.36
C ASN A 208 -2.31 13.47 -16.78
N ASN A 209 -2.06 14.76 -16.56
CA ASN A 209 -0.81 15.40 -16.91
C ASN A 209 -0.19 16.22 -15.75
N ASP A 210 -0.80 16.18 -14.58
CA ASP A 210 -0.32 16.89 -13.39
C ASP A 210 -0.54 16.07 -12.13
N TYR A 211 0.52 15.47 -11.63
CA TYR A 211 0.57 14.67 -10.40
C TYR A 211 1.21 15.43 -9.24
N SER A 212 1.55 16.73 -9.48
CA SER A 212 2.23 17.57 -8.49
C SER A 212 1.46 17.76 -7.18
N PRO A 213 0.11 17.80 -7.14
CA PRO A 213 -0.60 17.87 -5.86
C PRO A 213 -0.29 16.71 -4.94
N LEU A 214 -0.34 15.46 -5.44
CA LEU A 214 -0.02 14.28 -4.65
C LEU A 214 1.47 14.24 -4.27
N SER A 215 2.36 14.53 -5.22
CA SER A 215 3.79 14.59 -4.95
C SER A 215 4.13 15.63 -3.89
N THR A 216 3.51 16.81 -3.95
CA THR A 216 3.69 17.87 -2.94
C THR A 216 3.23 17.39 -1.58
N TYR A 217 2.06 16.76 -1.48
CA TYR A 217 1.57 16.18 -0.23
C TYR A 217 2.58 15.15 0.32
N LEU A 218 3.02 14.19 -0.49
CA LEU A 218 3.96 13.17 -0.05
C LEU A 218 5.27 13.77 0.48
N LYS A 219 5.77 14.83 -0.13
CA LYS A 219 6.99 15.54 0.31
C LYS A 219 6.84 16.30 1.64
N THR A 220 5.61 16.50 2.13
CA THR A 220 5.37 17.09 3.45
C THR A 220 5.45 16.06 4.58
N LEU A 221 5.35 14.76 4.24
CA LEU A 221 5.34 13.69 5.23
C LEU A 221 6.74 13.33 5.69
N THR A 222 6.84 12.91 6.94
CA THR A 222 8.12 12.53 7.55
C THR A 222 8.61 11.18 7.02
N ASP A 223 9.90 11.11 6.67
CA ASP A 223 10.56 9.83 6.38
C ASP A 223 10.63 8.97 7.64
N PHE A 224 9.98 7.81 7.63
CA PHE A 224 10.02 6.84 8.72
C PHE A 224 11.46 6.51 9.15
N ARG A 225 12.39 6.42 8.21
CA ARG A 225 13.81 6.13 8.49
C ARG A 225 14.49 7.22 9.30
N GLU A 226 14.17 8.49 9.04
CA GLU A 226 14.71 9.61 9.83
C GLU A 226 14.10 9.67 11.23
N TYR A 227 12.80 9.37 11.35
CA TYR A 227 12.14 9.31 12.65
C TYR A 227 12.75 8.23 13.56
N TYR A 228 13.09 7.07 13.00
CA TYR A 228 13.66 5.93 13.73
C TYR A 228 15.17 5.77 13.52
N LYS A 229 15.89 6.83 13.14
CA LYS A 229 17.33 6.77 12.81
C LYS A 229 18.21 6.19 13.91
N ASP A 230 17.84 6.39 15.18
CA ASP A 230 18.60 5.89 16.34
C ASP A 230 18.53 4.35 16.48
N PHE A 231 17.59 3.70 15.79
CA PHE A 231 17.49 2.25 15.77
C PHE A 231 18.45 1.59 14.78
N TRP A 232 18.74 2.24 13.63
CA TRP A 232 19.46 1.62 12.54
C TRP A 232 20.77 2.31 12.14
N LYS A 233 21.02 3.53 12.64
CA LYS A 233 22.30 4.25 12.45
C LYS A 233 23.32 4.00 13.59
N ARG A 234 23.06 3.04 14.48
CA ARG A 234 24.03 2.71 15.52
C ARG A 234 25.30 2.12 14.91
N PRO A 235 26.48 2.53 15.42
CA PRO A 235 27.79 2.09 14.90
C PRO A 235 27.99 0.59 15.03
#